data_83c0e0c5890295002e1761ce358d4f13
#
_entry.id   83c0e0c5890295002e1761ce358d4f13
#
_cell.length_a   1.000
_cell.length_b   1.000
_cell.length_c   1.000
_cell.angle_alpha   90.00
_cell.angle_beta   90.00
_cell.angle_gamma   90.00
#
_symmetry.space_group_name_H-M   'P 1'
#
loop_
_entity.id
_entity.type
_entity.pdbx_description
1 polymer ?
#
loop_
_entity_poly.entity_id
_entity_poly.type
_entity_poly.pdbx_seq_one_letter_code
_entity_poly.pdbx_strand_id
1 'polypeptide(L)'
;MSLGKRFLRQPAVQRLLGRLAAAYLRLVRRTNRFVIQAGNAPPGKADAWLDAHTPLIAGMWHGQHIMMPLMRRPHDRVATIISRNVDGNINTIALEHLGTRVIRASGARGRSRATDMRAKGGAEGLRAMLRALKDGESVAFSADVPKVSRRCDAGILTLARLSGRPIVPAAVVTSRHLRFKSWDRACLGLPFGRGAIVLGDPIYVPRDSAGEAFETLRRFVETEMNRVHARAYALVGRADRAALYREAAPAAVAAPVGDAA
;
A
#
# COMPACT_ATOMS: atom_id res chain seq x y z
N MET A 1 14.37 -16.08 24.23
CA MET A 1 14.51 -15.28 22.98
C MET A 1 15.85 -15.58 22.37
N SER A 2 15.93 -15.96 21.08
CA SER A 2 17.20 -16.25 20.41
C SER A 2 18.08 -14.98 20.33
N LEU A 3 19.41 -15.16 20.43
CA LEU A 3 20.43 -14.09 20.29
C LEU A 3 20.20 -13.22 19.05
N GLY A 4 19.80 -13.82 17.93
CA GLY A 4 19.48 -13.09 16.69
C GLY A 4 18.32 -12.11 16.82
N LYS A 5 17.25 -12.46 17.57
CA LYS A 5 16.13 -11.54 17.82
C LYS A 5 16.53 -10.36 18.72
N ARG A 6 17.48 -10.57 19.65
CA ARG A 6 18.01 -9.50 20.50
C ARG A 6 18.89 -8.54 19.70
N PHE A 7 19.72 -9.07 18.81
CA PHE A 7 20.57 -8.30 17.92
C PHE A 7 19.73 -7.39 16.97
N LEU A 8 18.70 -7.93 16.32
CA LEU A 8 17.79 -7.17 15.43
C LEU A 8 16.98 -6.07 16.15
N ARG A 9 16.90 -6.11 17.48
CA ARG A 9 16.23 -5.06 18.26
C ARG A 9 17.12 -3.87 18.62
N GLN A 10 18.42 -4.00 18.40
CA GLN A 10 19.36 -2.89 18.68
C GLN A 10 19.09 -1.72 17.74
N PRO A 11 18.95 -0.48 18.25
CA PRO A 11 18.64 0.69 17.42
C PRO A 11 19.67 0.96 16.32
N ALA A 12 20.94 0.71 16.60
CA ALA A 12 22.03 0.86 15.63
C ALA A 12 21.87 -0.12 14.45
N VAL A 13 21.54 -1.40 14.74
CA VAL A 13 21.28 -2.43 13.72
C VAL A 13 20.06 -2.05 12.87
N GLN A 14 18.97 -1.61 13.50
CA GLN A 14 17.78 -1.18 12.77
C GLN A 14 18.06 0.02 11.86
N ARG A 15 18.85 1.00 12.33
CA ARG A 15 19.26 2.13 11.50
C ARG A 15 20.10 1.68 10.30
N LEU A 16 21.07 0.79 10.53
CA LEU A 16 21.89 0.25 9.44
C LEU A 16 21.05 -0.50 8.41
N LEU A 17 20.18 -1.42 8.85
CA LEU A 17 19.30 -2.22 7.98
C LEU A 17 18.34 -1.32 7.21
N GLY A 18 17.74 -0.33 7.84
CA GLY A 18 16.84 0.64 7.17
C GLY A 18 17.57 1.45 6.09
N ARG A 19 18.81 1.91 6.37
CA ARG A 19 19.65 2.61 5.38
C ARG A 19 20.03 1.72 4.21
N LEU A 20 20.41 0.47 4.48
CA LEU A 20 20.74 -0.52 3.44
C LEU A 20 19.52 -0.83 2.57
N ALA A 21 18.35 -0.98 3.17
CA ALA A 21 17.10 -1.18 2.42
C ALA A 21 16.78 0.03 1.52
N ALA A 22 16.93 1.25 2.02
CA ALA A 22 16.75 2.45 1.20
C ALA A 22 17.78 2.54 0.06
N ALA A 23 19.06 2.24 0.33
CA ALA A 23 20.11 2.22 -0.68
C ALA A 23 19.82 1.16 -1.76
N TYR A 24 19.38 -0.04 -1.35
CA TYR A 24 18.97 -1.10 -2.27
C TYR A 24 17.82 -0.66 -3.17
N LEU A 25 16.77 -0.07 -2.63
CA LEU A 25 15.64 0.41 -3.43
C LEU A 25 16.07 1.51 -4.41
N ARG A 26 16.97 2.42 -4.02
CA ARG A 26 17.57 3.40 -4.95
C ARG A 26 18.36 2.70 -6.07
N LEU A 27 19.12 1.65 -5.75
CA LEU A 27 19.81 0.85 -6.75
C LEU A 27 18.81 0.22 -7.73
N VAL A 28 17.75 -0.42 -7.22
CA VAL A 28 16.67 -0.98 -8.06
C VAL A 28 16.07 0.10 -8.97
N ARG A 29 15.79 1.30 -8.42
CA ARG A 29 15.22 2.41 -9.21
C ARG A 29 16.15 2.88 -10.33
N ARG A 30 17.45 2.97 -10.05
CA ARG A 30 18.46 3.47 -11.00
C ARG A 30 18.83 2.47 -12.09
N THR A 31 18.80 1.17 -11.78
CA THR A 31 19.26 0.11 -12.68
C THR A 31 18.15 -0.54 -13.50
N ASN A 32 16.90 -0.26 -13.21
CA ASN A 32 15.78 -0.70 -14.03
C ASN A 32 15.30 0.43 -14.94
N ARG A 33 14.95 0.08 -16.18
CA ARG A 33 14.32 1.01 -17.14
C ARG A 33 12.83 1.06 -16.83
N PHE A 34 12.40 2.12 -16.13
CA PHE A 34 11.01 2.30 -15.74
C PHE A 34 10.20 3.00 -16.83
N VAL A 35 9.08 2.38 -17.21
CA VAL A 35 7.97 3.01 -17.94
C VAL A 35 6.98 3.51 -16.91
N ILE A 36 6.53 4.76 -17.06
CA ILE A 36 5.55 5.39 -16.16
C ILE A 36 4.29 5.69 -16.95
N GLN A 37 3.14 5.21 -16.47
CA GLN A 37 1.80 5.53 -16.99
C GLN A 37 0.93 6.05 -15.85
N ALA A 38 0.21 7.13 -16.09
CA ALA A 38 -0.67 7.76 -15.11
C ALA A 38 -2.02 8.08 -15.74
N GLY A 39 -3.07 7.38 -15.29
CA GLY A 39 -4.43 7.54 -15.80
C GLY A 39 -4.49 7.59 -17.31
N ASN A 40 -5.20 8.58 -17.82
CA ASN A 40 -5.33 8.88 -19.24
C ASN A 40 -4.25 9.84 -19.79
N ALA A 41 -3.20 10.10 -19.03
CA ALA A 41 -2.12 10.99 -19.45
C ALA A 41 -1.43 10.48 -20.74
N PRO A 42 -1.13 11.37 -21.71
CA PRO A 42 -0.29 11.01 -22.84
C PRO A 42 1.09 10.54 -22.40
N PRO A 43 1.80 9.74 -23.21
CA PRO A 43 3.17 9.33 -22.92
C PRO A 43 4.07 10.53 -22.57
N GLY A 44 4.85 10.40 -21.49
CA GLY A 44 5.74 11.46 -21.00
C GLY A 44 5.05 12.60 -20.22
N LYS A 45 3.73 12.56 -20.01
CA LYS A 45 2.98 13.58 -19.25
C LYS A 45 2.52 13.11 -17.85
N ALA A 46 3.08 12.02 -17.34
CA ALA A 46 2.71 11.47 -16.04
C ALA A 46 2.94 12.46 -14.87
N ASP A 47 3.99 13.27 -14.94
CA ASP A 47 4.30 14.26 -13.89
C ASP A 47 3.25 15.37 -13.84
N ALA A 48 2.86 15.94 -14.97
CA ALA A 48 1.81 16.97 -15.04
C ALA A 48 0.45 16.39 -14.59
N TRP A 49 0.17 15.13 -14.93
CA TRP A 49 -1.02 14.45 -14.47
C TRP A 49 -1.03 14.29 -12.93
N LEU A 50 0.08 13.87 -12.35
CA LEU A 50 0.24 13.75 -10.89
C LEU A 50 0.07 15.10 -10.20
N ASP A 51 0.66 16.17 -10.73
CA ASP A 51 0.55 17.52 -10.16
C ASP A 51 -0.90 18.00 -10.13
N ALA A 52 -1.68 17.70 -11.17
CA ALA A 52 -3.09 18.06 -11.26
C ALA A 52 -3.98 17.30 -10.25
N HIS A 53 -3.56 16.13 -9.77
CA HIS A 53 -4.37 15.29 -8.88
C HIS A 53 -3.86 15.22 -7.44
N THR A 54 -2.69 15.83 -7.15
CA THR A 54 -2.11 15.89 -5.79
C THR A 54 -2.83 16.93 -4.93
N PRO A 55 -3.13 16.68 -3.62
CA PRO A 55 -2.87 15.44 -2.91
C PRO A 55 -3.91 14.35 -3.18
N LEU A 56 -3.45 13.11 -3.25
CA LEU A 56 -4.24 11.92 -3.57
C LEU A 56 -4.00 10.78 -2.56
N ILE A 57 -4.85 9.76 -2.63
CA ILE A 57 -4.66 8.51 -1.88
C ILE A 57 -4.16 7.45 -2.84
N ALA A 58 -2.86 7.14 -2.80
CA ALA A 58 -2.28 6.08 -3.61
C ALA A 58 -2.66 4.71 -3.03
N GLY A 59 -3.64 4.06 -3.65
CA GLY A 59 -4.11 2.73 -3.27
C GLY A 59 -3.18 1.64 -3.80
N MET A 60 -2.64 0.81 -2.91
CA MET A 60 -1.75 -0.29 -3.27
C MET A 60 -2.19 -1.59 -2.62
N TRP A 61 -1.83 -2.73 -3.25
CA TRP A 61 -1.89 -4.01 -2.59
C TRP A 61 -0.71 -4.19 -1.63
N HIS A 62 -0.94 -4.78 -0.46
CA HIS A 62 0.10 -4.97 0.56
C HIS A 62 1.31 -5.74 0.02
N GLY A 63 1.11 -6.69 -0.88
CA GLY A 63 2.20 -7.42 -1.51
C GLY A 63 3.18 -6.57 -2.35
N GLN A 64 2.84 -5.30 -2.62
CA GLN A 64 3.71 -4.36 -3.36
C GLN A 64 4.29 -3.24 -2.48
N HIS A 65 4.01 -3.23 -1.18
CA HIS A 65 4.40 -2.14 -0.28
C HIS A 65 5.90 -1.83 -0.30
N ILE A 66 6.76 -2.84 -0.49
CA ILE A 66 8.23 -2.66 -0.55
C ILE A 66 8.63 -1.81 -1.75
N MET A 67 7.93 -1.94 -2.88
CA MET A 67 8.26 -1.28 -4.13
C MET A 67 7.62 0.11 -4.28
N MET A 68 6.55 0.40 -3.54
CA MET A 68 5.79 1.64 -3.68
C MET A 68 6.59 2.93 -3.48
N PRO A 69 7.60 3.00 -2.60
CA PRO A 69 8.43 4.21 -2.47
C PRO A 69 9.14 4.63 -3.76
N LEU A 70 9.32 3.70 -4.71
CA LEU A 70 9.98 3.98 -5.99
C LEU A 70 9.14 4.86 -6.94
N MET A 71 7.84 5.01 -6.70
CA MET A 71 6.99 5.90 -7.48
C MET A 71 7.09 7.37 -7.04
N ARG A 72 7.56 7.64 -5.82
CA ARG A 72 7.65 8.99 -5.27
C ARG A 72 8.67 9.83 -6.05
N ARG A 73 8.26 11.01 -6.51
CA ARG A 73 9.15 12.01 -7.11
C ARG A 73 9.85 12.82 -6.00
N PRO A 74 11.01 13.43 -6.25
CA PRO A 74 11.78 14.17 -5.21
C PRO A 74 10.96 15.24 -4.49
N HIS A 75 10.09 15.97 -5.20
CA HIS A 75 9.27 17.07 -4.68
C HIS A 75 7.93 16.62 -4.09
N ASP A 76 7.52 15.36 -4.26
CA ASP A 76 6.26 14.88 -3.71
C ASP A 76 6.30 14.82 -2.18
N ARG A 77 5.25 15.32 -1.55
CA ARG A 77 4.99 15.16 -0.13
C ARG A 77 4.07 13.96 0.05
N VAL A 78 4.63 12.89 0.61
CA VAL A 78 3.90 11.61 0.78
C VAL A 78 4.01 11.14 2.21
N ALA A 79 2.88 10.77 2.79
CA ALA A 79 2.79 10.08 4.09
C ALA A 79 2.28 8.65 3.91
N THR A 80 2.67 7.77 4.82
CA THR A 80 2.12 6.41 4.93
C THR A 80 1.97 6.01 6.39
N ILE A 81 1.15 4.98 6.65
CA ILE A 81 0.92 4.48 8.00
C ILE A 81 1.66 3.15 8.21
N ILE A 82 2.40 3.05 9.31
CA ILE A 82 3.11 1.82 9.70
C ILE A 82 2.84 1.47 11.17
N SER A 83 2.65 0.18 11.45
CA SER A 83 2.46 -0.32 12.80
C SER A 83 3.70 -0.15 13.68
N ARG A 84 3.49 0.05 15.00
CA ARG A 84 4.57 0.22 16.01
C ARG A 84 5.22 -1.09 16.42
N ASN A 85 5.64 -1.94 15.49
CA ASN A 85 6.38 -3.17 15.76
C ASN A 85 7.87 -3.04 15.34
N VAL A 86 8.69 -4.04 15.68
CA VAL A 86 10.14 -4.04 15.38
C VAL A 86 10.40 -4.01 13.88
N ASP A 87 9.67 -4.82 13.12
CA ASP A 87 9.80 -4.85 11.64
C ASP A 87 9.36 -3.51 11.03
N GLY A 88 8.33 -2.87 11.63
CA GLY A 88 7.90 -1.53 11.29
C GLY A 88 8.96 -0.45 11.53
N ASN A 89 9.91 -0.65 12.46
CA ASN A 89 10.97 0.32 12.69
C ASN A 89 11.98 0.36 11.53
N ILE A 90 12.41 -0.80 11.03
CA ILE A 90 13.32 -0.88 9.87
C ILE A 90 12.66 -0.27 8.64
N ASN A 91 11.38 -0.62 8.39
CA ASN A 91 10.60 -0.05 7.29
C ASN A 91 10.43 1.46 7.43
N THR A 92 10.17 1.97 8.64
CA THR A 92 10.08 3.42 8.91
C THR A 92 11.38 4.12 8.51
N ILE A 93 12.52 3.63 8.99
CA ILE A 93 13.82 4.22 8.68
C ILE A 93 14.08 4.20 7.17
N ALA A 94 13.78 3.10 6.49
CA ALA A 94 13.96 3.00 5.04
C ALA A 94 13.09 4.01 4.30
N LEU A 95 11.82 4.15 4.65
CA LEU A 95 10.87 5.07 4.02
C LEU A 95 11.25 6.54 4.26
N GLU A 96 11.64 6.90 5.48
CA GLU A 96 12.12 8.25 5.80
C GLU A 96 13.39 8.61 5.00
N HIS A 97 14.31 7.66 4.85
CA HIS A 97 15.48 7.84 3.97
C HIS A 97 15.10 7.97 2.48
N LEU A 98 13.93 7.45 2.06
CA LEU A 98 13.39 7.61 0.71
C LEU A 98 12.49 8.86 0.60
N GLY A 99 12.35 9.64 1.67
CA GLY A 99 11.61 10.90 1.70
C GLY A 99 10.11 10.76 1.93
N THR A 100 9.64 9.61 2.42
CA THR A 100 8.25 9.40 2.79
C THR A 100 8.07 9.62 4.29
N ARG A 101 7.11 10.46 4.70
CA ARG A 101 6.78 10.66 6.10
C ARG A 101 6.00 9.46 6.64
N VAL A 102 6.42 8.93 7.78
CA VAL A 102 5.77 7.76 8.39
C VAL A 102 4.90 8.16 9.58
N ILE A 103 3.62 7.83 9.49
CA ILE A 103 2.65 7.94 10.59
C ILE A 103 2.72 6.64 11.37
N ARG A 104 3.10 6.71 12.65
CA ARG A 104 3.18 5.53 13.53
C ARG A 104 1.85 5.33 14.24
N ALA A 105 1.08 4.32 13.84
CA ALA A 105 -0.15 3.96 14.52
C ALA A 105 -0.01 2.64 15.27
N SER A 106 -0.71 2.52 16.39
CA SER A 106 -0.82 1.25 17.11
C SER A 106 -1.76 0.31 16.36
N GLY A 107 -1.20 -0.58 15.54
CA GLY A 107 -1.97 -1.72 15.05
C GLY A 107 -2.38 -2.61 16.24
N ALA A 108 -3.65 -2.91 16.39
CA ALA A 108 -4.14 -3.78 17.44
C ALA A 108 -3.59 -5.22 17.25
N ARG A 109 -2.50 -5.54 17.96
CA ARG A 109 -2.06 -6.90 18.22
C ARG A 109 -2.13 -7.15 19.73
N GLY A 110 -3.19 -7.84 20.17
CA GLY A 110 -3.30 -8.29 21.56
C GLY A 110 -4.58 -9.11 21.76
N ARG A 111 -4.44 -10.23 22.41
CA ARG A 111 -5.48 -11.24 22.70
C ARG A 111 -6.42 -10.85 23.84
N SER A 112 -6.74 -9.58 24.09
CA SER A 112 -7.68 -9.25 25.16
C SER A 112 -8.33 -7.89 24.91
N ARG A 113 -9.64 -7.82 24.99
CA ARG A 113 -10.52 -6.64 24.80
C ARG A 113 -10.35 -5.96 23.43
N ALA A 114 -10.39 -6.78 22.38
CA ALA A 114 -9.90 -6.45 21.04
C ALA A 114 -10.75 -5.40 20.28
N THR A 115 -11.99 -5.17 20.64
CA THR A 115 -12.90 -4.30 19.89
C THR A 115 -12.59 -2.81 20.11
N ASP A 116 -12.34 -2.38 21.34
CA ASP A 116 -12.14 -0.96 21.65
C ASP A 116 -10.76 -0.43 21.24
N MET A 117 -9.70 -1.25 21.40
CA MET A 117 -8.33 -0.82 21.03
C MET A 117 -8.08 -0.84 19.53
N ARG A 118 -8.72 -1.76 18.79
CA ARG A 118 -8.72 -1.75 17.31
C ARG A 118 -9.42 -0.51 16.78
N ALA A 119 -10.57 -0.19 17.32
CA ALA A 119 -11.33 1.01 16.96
C ALA A 119 -10.53 2.30 17.26
N LYS A 120 -9.90 2.40 18.43
CA LYS A 120 -9.10 3.58 18.83
C LYS A 120 -7.83 3.75 17.98
N GLY A 121 -7.05 2.69 17.76
CA GLY A 121 -5.83 2.77 16.95
C GLY A 121 -6.11 3.02 15.46
N GLY A 122 -7.19 2.46 14.93
CA GLY A 122 -7.68 2.72 13.57
C GLY A 122 -8.17 4.16 13.41
N ALA A 123 -8.93 4.69 14.39
CA ALA A 123 -9.41 6.06 14.37
C ALA A 123 -8.27 7.08 14.47
N GLU A 124 -7.24 6.82 15.30
CA GLU A 124 -6.06 7.68 15.40
C GLU A 124 -5.30 7.74 14.07
N GLY A 125 -5.06 6.58 13.46
CA GLY A 125 -4.42 6.47 12.15
C GLY A 125 -5.21 7.18 11.06
N LEU A 126 -6.53 7.00 11.02
CA LEU A 126 -7.41 7.68 10.07
C LEU A 126 -7.35 9.20 10.24
N ARG A 127 -7.45 9.72 11.47
CA ARG A 127 -7.33 11.17 11.73
C ARG A 127 -5.96 11.72 11.30
N ALA A 128 -4.89 10.98 11.50
CA ALA A 128 -3.55 11.40 11.10
C ALA A 128 -3.40 11.45 9.58
N MET A 129 -3.98 10.49 8.85
CA MET A 129 -4.02 10.49 7.39
C MET A 129 -4.89 11.62 6.83
N LEU A 130 -6.05 11.89 7.45
CA LEU A 130 -6.90 13.02 7.08
C LEU A 130 -6.17 14.36 7.25
N ARG A 131 -5.41 14.52 8.33
CA ARG A 131 -4.56 15.71 8.53
C ARG A 131 -3.49 15.80 7.43
N ALA A 132 -2.80 14.72 7.11
CA ALA A 132 -1.81 14.70 6.04
C ALA A 132 -2.39 15.19 4.70
N LEU A 133 -3.54 14.65 4.30
CA LEU A 133 -4.25 15.07 3.07
C LEU A 133 -4.69 16.53 3.12
N LYS A 134 -5.14 17.03 4.27
CA LYS A 134 -5.49 18.44 4.48
C LYS A 134 -4.26 19.35 4.35
N ASP A 135 -3.10 18.90 4.84
CA ASP A 135 -1.82 19.64 4.79
C ASP A 135 -1.11 19.53 3.43
N GLY A 136 -1.80 18.99 2.41
CA GLY A 136 -1.28 18.87 1.04
C GLY A 136 -0.33 17.69 0.82
N GLU A 137 -0.32 16.69 1.69
CA GLU A 137 0.45 15.47 1.51
C GLU A 137 -0.41 14.37 0.92
N SER A 138 0.06 13.68 -0.12
CA SER A 138 -0.56 12.44 -0.59
C SER A 138 -0.36 11.32 0.42
N VAL A 139 -1.29 10.37 0.48
CA VAL A 139 -1.20 9.23 1.40
C VAL A 139 -1.06 7.93 0.62
N ALA A 140 0.02 7.18 0.88
CA ALA A 140 0.16 5.81 0.39
C ALA A 140 -0.56 4.85 1.35
N PHE A 141 -1.56 4.13 0.84
CA PHE A 141 -2.47 3.29 1.61
C PHE A 141 -2.51 1.86 1.10
N SER A 142 -2.26 0.90 1.99
CA SER A 142 -2.44 -0.53 1.70
C SER A 142 -3.91 -0.90 1.85
N ALA A 143 -4.55 -1.28 0.76
CA ALA A 143 -6.01 -1.45 0.69
C ALA A 143 -6.50 -2.85 1.05
N ASP A 144 -5.60 -3.80 1.32
CA ASP A 144 -5.98 -5.19 1.63
C ASP A 144 -6.71 -5.31 2.97
N VAL A 145 -7.72 -6.15 3.00
CA VAL A 145 -8.26 -6.70 4.26
C VAL A 145 -7.11 -7.42 5.00
N PRO A 146 -6.94 -7.20 6.30
CA PRO A 146 -5.86 -7.82 7.06
C PRO A 146 -5.78 -9.34 6.86
N LYS A 147 -4.64 -9.82 6.38
CA LYS A 147 -4.32 -11.22 6.06
C LYS A 147 -5.12 -11.83 4.88
N VAL A 148 -5.88 -11.02 4.14
CA VAL A 148 -6.55 -11.45 2.90
C VAL A 148 -6.00 -10.63 1.74
N SER A 149 -5.12 -11.25 0.95
CA SER A 149 -4.47 -10.56 -0.15
C SER A 149 -5.44 -10.21 -1.27
N ARG A 150 -5.31 -9.00 -1.81
CA ARG A 150 -6.07 -8.49 -2.95
C ARG A 150 -7.59 -8.46 -2.77
N ARG A 151 -8.03 -8.27 -1.54
CA ARG A 151 -9.40 -7.93 -1.21
C ARG A 151 -9.45 -6.54 -0.60
N CYS A 152 -10.12 -5.62 -1.25
CA CYS A 152 -10.15 -4.23 -0.82
C CYS A 152 -10.94 -4.08 0.48
N ASP A 153 -10.34 -3.41 1.47
CA ASP A 153 -10.98 -3.05 2.73
C ASP A 153 -11.73 -1.71 2.62
N ALA A 154 -12.73 -1.51 3.44
CA ALA A 154 -13.51 -0.28 3.54
C ALA A 154 -12.69 0.95 3.98
N GLY A 155 -11.52 0.73 4.60
CA GLY A 155 -10.68 1.78 5.16
C GLY A 155 -10.23 2.83 4.14
N ILE A 156 -9.81 2.40 2.93
CA ILE A 156 -9.36 3.32 1.89
C ILE A 156 -10.52 4.18 1.34
N LEU A 157 -11.71 3.59 1.19
CA LEU A 157 -12.91 4.32 0.77
C LEU A 157 -13.36 5.31 1.84
N THR A 158 -13.30 4.90 3.12
CA THR A 158 -13.62 5.78 4.25
C THR A 158 -12.69 6.99 4.29
N LEU A 159 -11.39 6.78 4.06
CA LEU A 159 -10.42 7.88 3.98
C LEU A 159 -10.75 8.83 2.81
N ALA A 160 -11.06 8.29 1.63
CA ALA A 160 -11.42 9.08 0.46
C ALA A 160 -12.72 9.86 0.67
N ARG A 161 -13.76 9.20 1.19
CA ARG A 161 -15.06 9.82 1.50
C ARG A 161 -14.93 11.00 2.46
N LEU A 162 -14.15 10.83 3.54
CA LEU A 162 -13.98 11.85 4.57
C LEU A 162 -13.05 12.99 4.15
N SER A 163 -12.04 12.71 3.34
CA SER A 163 -11.08 13.72 2.86
C SER A 163 -11.55 14.45 1.61
N GLY A 164 -12.44 13.85 0.82
CA GLY A 164 -12.81 14.33 -0.52
C GLY A 164 -11.69 14.16 -1.55
N ARG A 165 -10.59 13.46 -1.20
CA ARG A 165 -9.47 13.23 -2.11
C ARG A 165 -9.64 11.92 -2.88
N PRO A 166 -9.20 11.85 -4.16
CA PRO A 166 -9.38 10.67 -4.96
C PRO A 166 -8.49 9.51 -4.50
N ILE A 167 -9.00 8.30 -4.66
CA ILE A 167 -8.19 7.08 -4.65
C ILE A 167 -7.59 6.94 -6.04
N VAL A 168 -6.28 6.82 -6.12
CA VAL A 168 -5.55 6.48 -7.34
C VAL A 168 -4.94 5.09 -7.16
N PRO A 169 -5.47 4.06 -7.85
CA PRO A 169 -4.87 2.74 -7.87
C PRO A 169 -3.43 2.81 -8.38
N ALA A 170 -2.49 2.18 -7.68
CA ALA A 170 -1.08 2.29 -8.01
C ALA A 170 -0.37 0.95 -7.95
N ALA A 171 0.53 0.70 -8.91
CA ALA A 171 1.38 -0.48 -8.96
C ALA A 171 2.81 -0.12 -9.36
N VAL A 172 3.77 -0.72 -8.66
CA VAL A 172 5.20 -0.64 -8.99
C VAL A 172 5.76 -2.05 -9.11
N VAL A 173 6.18 -2.44 -10.29
CA VAL A 173 6.69 -3.80 -10.55
C VAL A 173 8.00 -3.76 -11.33
N THR A 174 8.77 -4.85 -11.21
CA THR A 174 9.97 -5.09 -12.02
C THR A 174 9.89 -6.44 -12.73
N SER A 175 10.51 -6.56 -13.90
CA SER A 175 10.55 -7.80 -14.68
C SER A 175 11.25 -8.94 -13.94
N ARG A 176 12.16 -8.59 -13.03
CA ARG A 176 12.89 -9.52 -12.15
C ARG A 176 12.55 -9.15 -10.71
N HIS A 177 12.03 -10.10 -9.94
CA HIS A 177 11.67 -9.90 -8.55
C HIS A 177 11.71 -11.21 -7.78
N LEU A 178 11.93 -11.10 -6.48
CA LEU A 178 11.72 -12.16 -5.51
C LEU A 178 10.29 -12.03 -4.95
N ARG A 179 9.60 -13.14 -4.82
CA ARG A 179 8.28 -13.21 -4.20
C ARG A 179 8.36 -14.06 -2.94
N PHE A 180 7.99 -13.47 -1.81
CA PHE A 180 8.03 -14.16 -0.52
C PHE A 180 6.81 -15.07 -0.35
N LYS A 181 7.00 -16.15 0.43
CA LYS A 181 5.92 -17.08 0.83
C LYS A 181 5.12 -16.52 2.02
N SER A 182 4.80 -15.23 2.01
CA SER A 182 3.96 -14.53 2.99
C SER A 182 2.49 -14.55 2.56
N TRP A 183 1.58 -14.21 3.47
CA TRP A 183 0.13 -14.12 3.17
C TRP A 183 -0.18 -13.14 2.03
N ASP A 184 0.57 -12.06 1.94
CA ASP A 184 0.45 -10.98 0.94
C ASP A 184 1.30 -11.23 -0.32
N ARG A 185 2.10 -12.31 -0.33
CA ARG A 185 3.04 -12.60 -1.42
C ARG A 185 3.94 -11.40 -1.76
N ALA A 186 4.47 -10.72 -0.73
CA ALA A 186 5.29 -9.54 -0.88
C ALA A 186 6.38 -9.72 -1.94
N CYS A 187 6.59 -8.68 -2.75
CA CYS A 187 7.54 -8.67 -3.83
C CYS A 187 8.69 -7.71 -3.56
N LEU A 188 9.92 -8.18 -3.78
CA LEU A 188 11.12 -7.37 -3.77
C LEU A 188 11.69 -7.34 -5.20
N GLY A 189 11.71 -6.17 -5.83
CA GLY A 189 12.29 -5.98 -7.15
C GLY A 189 13.79 -6.20 -7.14
N LEU A 190 14.31 -6.78 -8.23
CA LEU A 190 15.75 -6.97 -8.44
C LEU A 190 16.31 -5.90 -9.39
N PRO A 191 17.59 -5.53 -9.25
CA PRO A 191 18.24 -4.58 -10.15
C PRO A 191 18.45 -5.16 -11.58
N PHE A 192 18.80 -4.27 -12.52
CA PHE A 192 19.18 -4.59 -13.90
C PHE A 192 18.06 -5.29 -14.70
N GLY A 193 16.92 -4.61 -14.86
CA GLY A 193 15.78 -5.12 -15.63
C GLY A 193 14.89 -4.02 -16.19
N ARG A 194 13.64 -4.37 -16.46
CA ARG A 194 12.58 -3.42 -16.80
C ARG A 194 11.71 -3.16 -15.57
N GLY A 195 11.23 -1.95 -15.42
CA GLY A 195 10.28 -1.56 -14.38
C GLY A 195 9.04 -0.91 -14.97
N ALA A 196 7.94 -0.96 -14.25
CA ALA A 196 6.74 -0.22 -14.57
C ALA A 196 6.17 0.42 -13.30
N ILE A 197 5.77 1.67 -13.44
CA ILE A 197 4.96 2.42 -12.48
C ILE A 197 3.67 2.74 -13.20
N VAL A 198 2.56 2.22 -12.71
CA VAL A 198 1.24 2.46 -13.30
C VAL A 198 0.33 3.03 -12.24
N LEU A 199 -0.27 4.17 -12.57
CA LEU A 199 -1.31 4.84 -11.80
C LEU A 199 -2.61 4.72 -12.60
N GLY A 200 -3.69 4.32 -11.95
CA GLY A 200 -5.04 4.30 -12.54
C GLY A 200 -5.68 5.68 -12.55
N ASP A 201 -6.87 5.77 -13.11
CA ASP A 201 -7.66 6.99 -13.05
C ASP A 201 -8.11 7.30 -11.63
N PRO A 202 -8.34 8.59 -11.29
CA PRO A 202 -8.74 9.00 -9.95
C PRO A 202 -10.20 8.56 -9.68
N ILE A 203 -10.41 7.89 -8.55
CA ILE A 203 -11.72 7.41 -8.10
C ILE A 203 -12.18 8.26 -6.91
N TYR A 204 -13.24 9.02 -7.10
CA TYR A 204 -13.86 9.84 -6.05
C TYR A 204 -14.95 9.06 -5.34
N VAL A 205 -14.98 9.16 -4.01
CA VAL A 205 -16.03 8.54 -3.18
C VAL A 205 -16.97 9.64 -2.68
N PRO A 206 -18.24 9.66 -3.12
CA PRO A 206 -19.22 10.64 -2.65
C PRO A 206 -19.39 10.59 -1.13
N ARG A 207 -19.62 11.75 -0.50
CA ARG A 207 -19.72 11.85 0.96
C ARG A 207 -20.91 11.11 1.55
N ASP A 208 -21.98 10.99 0.80
CA ASP A 208 -23.23 10.32 1.14
C ASP A 208 -23.24 8.82 0.81
N SER A 209 -22.14 8.30 0.21
CA SER A 209 -22.04 6.87 -0.12
C SER A 209 -22.19 6.01 1.12
N ALA A 210 -23.21 5.13 1.12
CA ALA A 210 -23.50 4.19 2.19
C ALA A 210 -24.10 2.90 1.63
N GLY A 211 -24.20 1.85 2.44
CA GLY A 211 -24.87 0.60 2.08
C GLY A 211 -24.32 -0.03 0.81
N GLU A 212 -25.21 -0.39 -0.10
CA GLU A 212 -24.90 -1.08 -1.35
C GLU A 212 -24.05 -0.22 -2.30
N ALA A 213 -24.31 1.08 -2.38
CA ALA A 213 -23.52 2.01 -3.20
C ALA A 213 -22.05 2.05 -2.75
N PHE A 214 -21.81 2.05 -1.44
CA PHE A 214 -20.45 2.00 -0.89
C PHE A 214 -19.75 0.66 -1.20
N GLU A 215 -20.47 -0.45 -1.10
CA GLU A 215 -19.93 -1.78 -1.42
C GLU A 215 -19.66 -1.94 -2.93
N THR A 216 -20.50 -1.37 -3.79
CA THR A 216 -20.27 -1.33 -5.23
C THR A 216 -18.99 -0.55 -5.56
N LEU A 217 -18.79 0.63 -4.94
CA LEU A 217 -17.55 1.39 -5.08
C LEU A 217 -16.34 0.62 -4.56
N ARG A 218 -16.44 -0.11 -3.45
CA ARG A 218 -15.37 -0.94 -2.92
C ARG A 218 -14.93 -2.01 -3.92
N ARG A 219 -15.90 -2.70 -4.54
CA ARG A 219 -15.62 -3.70 -5.59
C ARG A 219 -15.02 -3.06 -6.84
N PHE A 220 -15.47 -1.88 -7.21
CA PHE A 220 -14.90 -1.13 -8.32
C PHE A 220 -13.43 -0.77 -8.07
N VAL A 221 -13.10 -0.22 -6.88
CA VAL A 221 -11.71 0.07 -6.49
C VAL A 221 -10.85 -1.20 -6.53
N GLU A 222 -11.36 -2.33 -6.03
CA GLU A 222 -10.68 -3.63 -6.08
C GLU A 222 -10.37 -4.06 -7.52
N THR A 223 -11.33 -3.91 -8.41
CA THR A 223 -11.19 -4.24 -9.83
C THR A 223 -10.14 -3.36 -10.50
N GLU A 224 -10.19 -2.05 -10.26
CA GLU A 224 -9.24 -1.08 -10.83
C GLU A 224 -7.82 -1.29 -10.30
N MET A 225 -7.65 -1.60 -9.02
CA MET A 225 -6.35 -1.95 -8.45
C MET A 225 -5.78 -3.21 -9.13
N ASN A 226 -6.60 -4.23 -9.38
CA ASN A 226 -6.17 -5.45 -10.09
C ASN A 226 -5.84 -5.15 -11.55
N ARG A 227 -6.62 -4.31 -12.24
CA ARG A 227 -6.38 -3.87 -13.61
C ARG A 227 -5.03 -3.15 -13.75
N VAL A 228 -4.75 -2.22 -12.84
CA VAL A 228 -3.48 -1.47 -12.78
C VAL A 228 -2.29 -2.40 -12.57
N HIS A 229 -2.42 -3.39 -11.69
CA HIS A 229 -1.39 -4.40 -11.46
C HIS A 229 -1.15 -5.27 -12.70
N ALA A 230 -2.21 -5.79 -13.32
CA ALA A 230 -2.11 -6.58 -14.54
C ALA A 230 -1.41 -5.77 -15.65
N ARG A 231 -1.78 -4.49 -15.81
CA ARG A 231 -1.14 -3.58 -16.75
C ARG A 231 0.35 -3.38 -16.47
N ALA A 232 0.72 -3.16 -15.20
CA ALA A 232 2.11 -2.98 -14.80
C ALA A 232 2.96 -4.24 -15.11
N TYR A 233 2.44 -5.43 -14.82
CA TYR A 233 3.11 -6.68 -15.15
C TYR A 233 3.25 -6.87 -16.68
N ALA A 234 2.21 -6.57 -17.45
CA ALA A 234 2.26 -6.66 -18.93
C ALA A 234 3.36 -5.75 -19.50
N LEU A 235 3.52 -4.52 -19.00
CA LEU A 235 4.55 -3.58 -19.43
C LEU A 235 5.99 -4.09 -19.23
N VAL A 236 6.20 -4.94 -18.22
CA VAL A 236 7.50 -5.56 -17.99
C VAL A 236 7.62 -6.96 -18.62
N GLY A 237 6.62 -7.39 -19.42
CA GLY A 237 6.60 -8.69 -20.10
C GLY A 237 6.44 -9.87 -19.12
N ARG A 238 5.60 -9.70 -18.10
CA ARG A 238 5.25 -10.72 -17.11
C ARG A 238 3.74 -10.82 -16.98
N ALA A 239 3.26 -12.00 -16.58
CA ALA A 239 1.86 -12.18 -16.17
C ALA A 239 1.67 -11.78 -14.68
N ASP A 240 0.56 -11.12 -14.40
CA ASP A 240 0.11 -10.96 -13.01
C ASP A 240 -0.55 -12.27 -12.56
N ARG A 241 0.08 -12.96 -11.64
CA ARG A 241 -0.42 -14.22 -11.09
C ARG A 241 -1.49 -13.98 -10.01
N ALA A 242 -2.46 -13.09 -10.28
CA ALA A 242 -3.52 -12.73 -9.32
C ALA A 242 -4.35 -13.94 -8.85
N ALA A 243 -4.54 -14.95 -9.70
CA ALA A 243 -5.26 -16.18 -9.34
C ALA A 243 -4.66 -16.88 -8.11
N LEU A 244 -3.32 -16.87 -7.97
CA LEU A 244 -2.62 -17.47 -6.82
C LEU A 244 -2.96 -16.81 -5.47
N TYR A 245 -3.57 -15.62 -5.48
CA TYR A 245 -3.96 -14.91 -4.27
C TYR A 245 -5.38 -15.28 -3.82
N ARG A 246 -6.24 -15.67 -4.78
CA ARG A 246 -7.63 -16.08 -4.49
C ARG A 246 -7.68 -17.48 -3.88
N GLU A 247 -6.83 -18.39 -4.32
CA GLU A 247 -6.75 -19.76 -3.80
C GLU A 247 -6.17 -19.82 -2.38
N ALA A 248 -5.38 -18.81 -1.98
CA ALA A 248 -4.78 -18.74 -0.65
C ALA A 248 -5.70 -18.10 0.41
N ALA A 249 -6.87 -17.60 0.04
CA ALA A 249 -7.84 -17.09 1.01
C ALA A 249 -8.53 -18.30 1.67
N PRO A 250 -8.48 -18.44 3.02
CA PRO A 250 -9.27 -19.45 3.70
C PRO A 250 -10.74 -19.20 3.36
N ALA A 251 -11.48 -20.28 3.05
CA ALA A 251 -12.92 -20.21 2.88
C ALA A 251 -13.51 -19.41 4.03
N ALA A 252 -14.29 -18.39 3.71
CA ALA A 252 -14.94 -17.58 4.74
C ALA A 252 -15.72 -18.54 5.65
N VAL A 253 -15.31 -18.64 6.92
CA VAL A 253 -16.07 -19.38 7.92
C VAL A 253 -17.44 -18.73 7.95
N ALA A 254 -18.41 -19.44 7.40
CA ALA A 254 -19.82 -19.05 7.50
C ALA A 254 -20.12 -18.90 9.00
N ALA A 255 -20.59 -17.72 9.40
CA ALA A 255 -21.09 -17.53 10.75
C ALA A 255 -22.20 -18.56 10.97
N PRO A 256 -22.20 -19.28 12.12
CA PRO A 256 -23.31 -20.18 12.43
C PRO A 256 -24.59 -19.34 12.47
N VAL A 257 -25.55 -19.74 11.66
CA VAL A 257 -26.93 -19.27 11.77
C VAL A 257 -27.40 -19.73 13.13
N GLY A 258 -27.59 -18.79 14.07
CA GLY A 258 -28.17 -19.09 15.36
C GLY A 258 -29.61 -19.53 15.15
N ASP A 259 -29.92 -20.78 15.48
CA ASP A 259 -31.26 -21.25 15.62
C ASP A 259 -31.96 -20.44 16.71
N ALA A 260 -32.93 -19.65 16.29
CA ALA A 260 -33.91 -19.07 17.20
C ALA A 260 -34.94 -20.15 17.54
N ALA A 261 -34.96 -20.59 18.80
CA ALA A 261 -36.10 -21.24 19.44
C ALA A 261 -36.52 -20.43 20.65
#